data_b4d4e667c86c0f7f4eb5fe7b04d3b309
#
_entry.id   b4d4e667c86c0f7f4eb5fe7b04d3b309
#
_cell.length_a   1.000
_cell.length_b   1.000
_cell.length_c   1.000
_cell.angle_alpha   90.00
_cell.angle_beta   90.00
_cell.angle_gamma   90.00
#
_symmetry.space_group_name_H-M   'P 1'
#
loop_
_entity.id
_entity.type
_entity.pdbx_description
1 polymer ?
#
loop_
_entity_poly.entity_id
_entity_poly.type
_entity_poly.pdbx_seq_one_letter_code
_entity_poly.pdbx_strand_id
1 'polypeptide(L)'
;YDETAEKEAANLLIEKGCKLISQHADSMGAPNACEAAKVPNVSYNGSTAKACPDTFIVSSRINWAPYYKYLAEQMQNAKGDVKKANVAKDWTGTLATGSVELTAFGKAAAAGTAEKVAEIKAKLEKGELHVFDTNNFKVNGKKLETYMANVNFEANEKGFDNNTPDTQVIENGVFFESKHRSAPYFDVKIDGITLLNTKF
;
A
#
# COMPACT_ATOMS: atom_id res chain seq x y z
N TYR A 1 11.02 -9.64 8.06
CA TYR A 1 10.62 -10.86 7.32
C TYR A 1 10.71 -12.06 8.25
N ASP A 2 9.56 -12.63 8.62
CA ASP A 2 9.47 -13.85 9.42
C ASP A 2 8.21 -14.64 9.03
N GLU A 3 8.37 -15.65 8.19
CA GLU A 3 7.26 -16.42 7.64
C GLU A 3 6.44 -17.12 8.73
N THR A 4 7.11 -17.58 9.81
CA THR A 4 6.41 -18.22 10.93
C THR A 4 5.54 -17.25 11.69
N ALA A 5 6.08 -16.08 12.06
CA ALA A 5 5.32 -15.04 12.76
C ALA A 5 4.17 -14.48 11.89
N GLU A 6 4.39 -14.32 10.59
CA GLU A 6 3.36 -13.89 9.65
C GLU A 6 2.21 -14.92 9.54
N LYS A 7 2.54 -16.21 9.50
CA LYS A 7 1.57 -17.32 9.53
C LYS A 7 0.78 -17.34 10.84
N GLU A 8 1.46 -17.19 11.98
CA GLU A 8 0.82 -17.16 13.30
C GLU A 8 -0.12 -15.97 13.43
N ALA A 9 0.28 -14.79 12.95
CA ALA A 9 -0.58 -13.60 12.93
C ALA A 9 -1.85 -13.81 12.08
N ALA A 10 -1.72 -14.43 10.91
CA ALA A 10 -2.86 -14.75 10.06
C ALA A 10 -3.81 -15.75 10.74
N ASN A 11 -3.28 -16.82 11.36
CA ASN A 11 -4.08 -17.77 12.12
C ASN A 11 -4.85 -17.09 13.26
N LEU A 12 -4.17 -16.23 14.03
CA LEU A 12 -4.80 -15.50 15.13
C LEU A 12 -5.93 -14.57 14.65
N LEU A 13 -5.77 -13.91 13.52
CA LEU A 13 -6.84 -13.10 12.91
C LEU A 13 -8.02 -13.98 12.49
N ILE A 14 -7.76 -15.13 11.90
CA ILE A 14 -8.79 -16.09 11.49
C ILE A 14 -9.55 -16.62 12.72
N GLU A 15 -8.87 -16.99 13.79
CA GLU A 15 -9.45 -17.42 15.07
C GLU A 15 -10.34 -16.34 15.69
N LYS A 16 -9.96 -15.06 15.53
CA LYS A 16 -10.78 -13.91 15.94
C LYS A 16 -11.99 -13.65 15.03
N GLY A 17 -12.17 -14.46 13.99
CA GLY A 17 -13.33 -14.41 13.11
C GLY A 17 -13.15 -13.54 11.86
N CYS A 18 -11.96 -13.10 11.51
CA CYS A 18 -11.71 -12.41 10.26
C CYS A 18 -12.04 -13.33 9.07
N LYS A 19 -12.81 -12.80 8.11
CA LYS A 19 -13.30 -13.53 6.93
C LYS A 19 -12.52 -13.21 5.66
N LEU A 20 -11.57 -12.31 5.75
CA LEU A 20 -10.63 -11.93 4.71
C LEU A 20 -9.33 -11.55 5.38
N ILE A 21 -8.23 -12.05 4.85
CA ILE A 21 -6.88 -11.65 5.27
C ILE A 21 -6.24 -10.84 4.13
N SER A 22 -5.74 -9.67 4.46
CA SER A 22 -4.91 -8.87 3.58
C SER A 22 -3.51 -8.79 4.18
N GLN A 23 -2.49 -9.03 3.36
CA GLN A 23 -1.09 -8.91 3.80
C GLN A 23 -0.34 -7.88 2.98
N HIS A 24 0.67 -7.29 3.60
CA HIS A 24 1.70 -6.48 2.95
C HIS A 24 3.09 -7.13 3.04
N ALA A 25 3.16 -8.29 3.69
CA ALA A 25 4.38 -9.08 3.83
C ALA A 25 4.73 -9.83 2.53
N ASP A 26 5.99 -10.19 2.38
CA ASP A 26 6.52 -10.84 1.16
C ASP A 26 6.62 -12.37 1.29
N SER A 27 6.26 -12.95 2.45
CA SER A 27 6.32 -14.39 2.65
C SER A 27 5.04 -15.12 2.22
N MET A 28 5.12 -16.43 2.17
CA MET A 28 3.97 -17.31 1.95
C MET A 28 3.26 -17.74 3.24
N GLY A 29 3.68 -17.22 4.41
CA GLY A 29 3.10 -17.59 5.71
C GLY A 29 1.60 -17.33 5.79
N ALA A 30 1.16 -16.11 5.56
CA ALA A 30 -0.25 -15.75 5.60
C ALA A 30 -1.07 -16.41 4.46
N PRO A 31 -0.63 -16.45 3.19
CA PRO A 31 -1.31 -17.20 2.14
C PRO A 31 -1.53 -18.69 2.46
N ASN A 32 -0.51 -19.36 3.00
CA ASN A 32 -0.60 -20.77 3.40
C ASN A 32 -1.58 -20.98 4.56
N ALA A 33 -1.61 -20.08 5.56
CA ALA A 33 -2.59 -20.11 6.63
C ALA A 33 -4.04 -19.95 6.09
N CYS A 34 -4.23 -19.01 5.19
CA CYS A 34 -5.53 -18.77 4.54
C CYS A 34 -6.00 -19.97 3.74
N GLU A 35 -5.10 -20.62 2.97
CA GLU A 35 -5.44 -21.82 2.20
C GLU A 35 -5.87 -22.97 3.10
N ALA A 36 -5.12 -23.20 4.19
CA ALA A 36 -5.45 -24.24 5.16
C ALA A 36 -6.81 -24.00 5.85
N ALA A 37 -7.11 -22.74 6.18
CA ALA A 37 -8.34 -22.36 6.86
C ALA A 37 -9.52 -22.08 5.92
N LYS A 38 -9.32 -22.12 4.60
CA LYS A 38 -10.32 -21.76 3.57
C LYS A 38 -10.85 -20.32 3.73
N VAL A 39 -9.96 -19.40 4.11
CA VAL A 39 -10.30 -17.97 4.24
C VAL A 39 -9.71 -17.21 3.04
N PRO A 40 -10.52 -16.42 2.32
CA PRO A 40 -10.04 -15.62 1.21
C PRO A 40 -8.91 -14.66 1.61
N ASN A 41 -7.97 -14.42 0.68
CA ASN A 41 -6.89 -13.49 0.95
C ASN A 41 -6.55 -12.58 -0.24
N VAL A 42 -6.03 -11.40 0.11
CA VAL A 42 -5.44 -10.43 -0.80
C VAL A 42 -3.96 -10.30 -0.43
N SER A 43 -3.10 -10.39 -1.42
CA SER A 43 -1.66 -10.34 -1.22
C SER A 43 -1.04 -9.07 -1.83
N TYR A 44 0.26 -8.96 -1.75
CA TYR A 44 1.05 -7.83 -2.22
C TYR A 44 2.21 -8.31 -3.10
N ASN A 45 2.64 -7.44 -3.99
CA ASN A 45 3.84 -7.51 -4.83
C ASN A 45 3.84 -8.59 -5.94
N GLY A 46 3.22 -9.71 -5.73
CA GLY A 46 3.11 -10.79 -6.72
C GLY A 46 1.93 -11.69 -6.46
N SER A 47 1.56 -12.52 -7.42
CA SER A 47 0.48 -13.49 -7.24
C SER A 47 0.92 -14.62 -6.32
N THR A 48 0.17 -14.86 -5.26
CA THR A 48 0.34 -16.00 -4.36
C THR A 48 -0.57 -17.18 -4.72
N ALA A 49 -1.24 -17.14 -5.87
CA ALA A 49 -2.20 -18.17 -6.31
C ALA A 49 -1.61 -19.59 -6.37
N LYS A 50 -0.29 -19.75 -6.50
CA LYS A 50 0.36 -21.06 -6.44
C LYS A 50 0.38 -21.65 -5.04
N ALA A 51 0.51 -20.80 -4.01
CA ALA A 51 0.52 -21.21 -2.60
C ALA A 51 -0.90 -21.35 -2.02
N CYS A 52 -1.85 -20.59 -2.54
CA CYS A 52 -3.23 -20.56 -2.06
C CYS A 52 -4.24 -20.57 -3.23
N PRO A 53 -4.30 -21.65 -4.01
CA PRO A 53 -5.05 -21.72 -5.26
C PRO A 53 -6.57 -21.55 -5.08
N ASP A 54 -7.12 -21.91 -3.93
CA ASP A 54 -8.56 -21.84 -3.67
C ASP A 54 -8.99 -20.60 -2.90
N THR A 55 -8.04 -19.89 -2.27
CA THR A 55 -8.35 -18.74 -1.39
C THR A 55 -7.78 -17.42 -1.90
N PHE A 56 -6.92 -17.43 -2.91
CA PHE A 56 -6.37 -16.21 -3.50
C PHE A 56 -7.44 -15.41 -4.25
N ILE A 57 -7.54 -14.11 -3.95
CA ILE A 57 -8.40 -13.17 -4.68
C ILE A 57 -7.58 -12.38 -5.70
N VAL A 58 -6.63 -11.59 -5.25
CA VAL A 58 -5.83 -10.68 -6.08
C VAL A 58 -4.61 -10.18 -5.29
N SER A 59 -3.57 -9.73 -5.97
CA SER A 59 -2.50 -8.93 -5.38
C SER A 59 -2.38 -7.57 -6.06
N SER A 60 -2.08 -6.55 -5.28
CA SER A 60 -1.49 -5.32 -5.83
C SER A 60 -0.01 -5.54 -6.11
N ARG A 61 0.50 -4.92 -7.18
CA ARG A 61 1.91 -5.02 -7.54
C ARG A 61 2.45 -3.73 -8.15
N ILE A 62 3.75 -3.56 -8.05
CA ILE A 62 4.47 -2.49 -8.73
C ILE A 62 4.86 -2.96 -10.12
N ASN A 63 4.52 -2.16 -11.13
CA ASN A 63 5.04 -2.31 -12.48
C ASN A 63 6.20 -1.31 -12.67
N TRP A 64 7.40 -1.83 -12.74
CA TRP A 64 8.61 -1.02 -12.88
C TRP A 64 8.86 -0.50 -14.31
N ALA A 65 8.16 -1.02 -15.31
CA ALA A 65 8.40 -0.67 -16.70
C ALA A 65 8.26 0.84 -17.00
N PRO A 66 7.25 1.58 -16.50
CA PRO A 66 7.16 3.02 -16.69
C PRO A 66 8.37 3.79 -16.15
N TYR A 67 8.90 3.39 -15.01
CA TYR A 67 10.09 4.02 -14.42
C TYR A 67 11.36 3.74 -15.23
N TYR A 68 11.58 2.50 -15.63
CA TYR A 68 12.73 2.17 -16.47
C TYR A 68 12.68 2.84 -17.84
N LYS A 69 11.48 2.96 -18.41
CA LYS A 69 11.29 3.72 -19.65
C LYS A 69 11.67 5.19 -19.46
N TYR A 70 11.19 5.81 -18.37
CA TYR A 70 11.57 7.17 -18.00
C TYR A 70 13.10 7.33 -17.88
N LEU A 71 13.77 6.42 -17.16
CA LEU A 71 15.23 6.47 -17.03
C LEU A 71 15.94 6.35 -18.40
N ALA A 72 15.48 5.44 -19.25
CA ALA A 72 16.05 5.27 -20.59
C ALA A 72 15.89 6.54 -21.44
N GLU A 73 14.74 7.19 -21.39
CA GLU A 73 14.48 8.47 -22.07
C GLU A 73 15.40 9.58 -21.55
N GLN A 74 15.61 9.71 -20.23
CA GLN A 74 16.53 10.69 -19.67
C GLN A 74 17.97 10.44 -20.15
N MET A 75 18.39 9.19 -20.22
CA MET A 75 19.74 8.83 -20.70
C MET A 75 19.90 9.07 -22.21
N GLN A 76 18.89 8.80 -23.02
CA GLN A 76 18.90 9.11 -24.45
C GLN A 76 19.00 10.62 -24.69
N ASN A 77 18.20 11.42 -23.98
CA ASN A 77 18.23 12.88 -24.05
C ASN A 77 19.60 13.46 -23.66
N ALA A 78 20.26 12.83 -22.70
CA ALA A 78 21.62 13.17 -22.26
C ALA A 78 22.73 12.58 -23.17
N LYS A 79 22.37 11.89 -24.26
CA LYS A 79 23.33 11.20 -25.17
C LYS A 79 24.26 10.25 -24.43
N GLY A 80 23.74 9.57 -23.40
CA GLY A 80 24.51 8.64 -22.58
C GLY A 80 25.36 9.27 -21.48
N ASP A 81 25.38 10.59 -21.35
CA ASP A 81 26.10 11.27 -20.30
C ASP A 81 25.32 11.35 -19.01
N VAL A 82 25.63 10.47 -18.04
CA VAL A 82 24.94 10.37 -16.74
C VAL A 82 24.90 11.71 -15.99
N LYS A 83 25.95 12.54 -16.12
CA LYS A 83 26.01 13.84 -15.44
C LYS A 83 25.04 14.87 -16.01
N LYS A 84 24.58 14.65 -17.24
CA LYS A 84 23.59 15.50 -17.93
C LYS A 84 22.20 14.93 -17.90
N ALA A 85 22.03 13.69 -17.48
CA ALA A 85 20.72 13.08 -17.35
C ALA A 85 19.90 13.79 -16.25
N ASN A 86 18.71 14.27 -16.63
CA ASN A 86 17.82 14.97 -15.71
C ASN A 86 16.88 13.96 -15.00
N VAL A 87 17.49 13.07 -14.22
CA VAL A 87 16.73 12.10 -13.44
C VAL A 87 16.19 12.76 -12.18
N ALA A 88 14.88 12.67 -11.97
CA ALA A 88 14.24 13.17 -10.76
C ALA A 88 14.80 12.45 -9.52
N LYS A 89 15.06 13.19 -8.45
CA LYS A 89 15.51 12.63 -7.17
C LYS A 89 14.44 11.76 -6.53
N ASP A 90 13.18 12.07 -6.78
CA ASP A 90 12.02 11.33 -6.33
C ASP A 90 11.05 11.15 -7.51
N TRP A 91 10.54 9.94 -7.68
CA TRP A 91 9.61 9.60 -8.73
C TRP A 91 8.46 8.78 -8.17
N THR A 92 7.24 9.27 -8.32
CA THR A 92 6.05 8.58 -7.83
C THR A 92 5.24 8.05 -9.01
N GLY A 93 5.05 6.72 -9.02
CA GLY A 93 4.15 6.07 -9.95
C GLY A 93 2.77 5.84 -9.34
N THR A 94 1.75 5.89 -10.17
CA THR A 94 0.35 5.75 -9.78
C THR A 94 -0.38 4.73 -10.66
N LEU A 95 -1.67 4.50 -10.39
CA LEU A 95 -2.55 3.74 -11.29
C LEU A 95 -2.60 4.38 -12.69
N ALA A 96 -2.71 5.72 -12.76
CA ALA A 96 -2.78 6.46 -14.02
C ALA A 96 -1.48 6.35 -14.85
N THR A 97 -0.31 6.25 -14.20
CA THR A 97 0.96 6.05 -14.91
C THR A 97 1.22 4.58 -15.28
N GLY A 98 0.37 3.66 -14.85
CA GLY A 98 0.54 2.22 -15.05
C GLY A 98 1.62 1.59 -14.16
N SER A 99 2.11 2.31 -13.14
CA SER A 99 3.13 1.81 -12.21
C SER A 99 2.55 1.00 -11.06
N VAL A 100 1.26 1.18 -10.77
CA VAL A 100 0.49 0.37 -9.82
C VAL A 100 -0.53 -0.43 -10.62
N GLU A 101 -0.56 -1.73 -10.42
CA GLU A 101 -1.50 -2.62 -11.11
C GLU A 101 -1.96 -3.76 -10.20
N LEU A 102 -2.99 -4.46 -10.61
CA LEU A 102 -3.46 -5.69 -9.98
C LEU A 102 -3.03 -6.90 -10.82
N THR A 103 -2.75 -8.02 -10.14
CA THR A 103 -2.59 -9.32 -10.81
C THR A 103 -3.92 -9.83 -11.35
N ALA A 104 -3.90 -10.90 -12.10
CA ALA A 104 -5.13 -11.62 -12.45
C ALA A 104 -5.88 -12.07 -11.18
N PHE A 105 -7.20 -12.05 -11.23
CA PHE A 105 -8.05 -12.54 -10.14
C PHE A 105 -7.96 -14.05 -10.02
N GLY A 106 -7.91 -14.53 -8.77
CA GLY A 106 -7.98 -15.94 -8.43
C GLY A 106 -9.41 -16.45 -8.27
N LYS A 107 -9.53 -17.74 -7.96
CA LYS A 107 -10.82 -18.43 -7.82
C LYS A 107 -11.70 -17.90 -6.68
N ALA A 108 -11.08 -17.35 -5.63
CA ALA A 108 -11.81 -16.82 -4.47
C ALA A 108 -12.48 -15.46 -4.75
N ALA A 109 -12.21 -14.84 -5.89
CA ALA A 109 -12.90 -13.62 -6.27
C ALA A 109 -14.38 -13.92 -6.57
N ALA A 110 -15.29 -13.26 -5.85
CA ALA A 110 -16.72 -13.40 -6.06
C ALA A 110 -17.14 -12.88 -7.45
N ALA A 111 -18.24 -13.35 -7.97
CA ALA A 111 -18.81 -12.82 -9.22
C ALA A 111 -19.05 -11.30 -9.10
N GLY A 112 -18.69 -10.54 -10.13
CA GLY A 112 -18.79 -9.09 -10.15
C GLY A 112 -17.60 -8.35 -9.49
N THR A 113 -16.65 -9.06 -8.88
CA THR A 113 -15.48 -8.42 -8.25
C THR A 113 -14.63 -7.66 -9.27
N ALA A 114 -14.34 -8.26 -10.42
CA ALA A 114 -13.50 -7.65 -11.43
C ALA A 114 -14.10 -6.35 -11.98
N GLU A 115 -15.40 -6.36 -12.25
CA GLU A 115 -16.16 -5.21 -12.75
C GLU A 115 -16.18 -4.09 -11.71
N LYS A 116 -16.44 -4.44 -10.45
CA LYS A 116 -16.46 -3.44 -9.37
C LYS A 116 -15.09 -2.83 -9.11
N VAL A 117 -14.04 -3.63 -9.15
CA VAL A 117 -12.66 -3.15 -9.03
C VAL A 117 -12.28 -2.24 -10.20
N ALA A 118 -12.69 -2.57 -11.43
CA ALA A 118 -12.46 -1.71 -12.59
C ALA A 118 -13.18 -0.36 -12.47
N GLU A 119 -14.42 -0.34 -11.97
CA GLU A 119 -15.16 0.90 -11.68
C GLU A 119 -14.42 1.77 -10.66
N ILE A 120 -13.99 1.19 -9.54
CA ILE A 120 -13.26 1.91 -8.49
C ILE A 120 -11.92 2.42 -8.99
N LYS A 121 -11.17 1.59 -9.73
CA LYS A 121 -9.92 1.99 -10.35
C LYS A 121 -10.10 3.24 -11.24
N ALA A 122 -11.11 3.23 -12.10
CA ALA A 122 -11.41 4.38 -12.97
C ALA A 122 -11.71 5.67 -12.17
N LYS A 123 -12.40 5.57 -11.03
CA LYS A 123 -12.67 6.71 -10.15
C LYS A 123 -11.39 7.23 -9.47
N LEU A 124 -10.52 6.33 -9.02
CA LEU A 124 -9.22 6.69 -8.45
C LEU A 124 -8.32 7.39 -9.48
N GLU A 125 -8.27 6.87 -10.70
CA GLU A 125 -7.48 7.46 -11.81
C GLU A 125 -7.96 8.86 -12.20
N LYS A 126 -9.25 9.13 -12.09
CA LYS A 126 -9.86 10.44 -12.34
C LYS A 126 -9.81 11.40 -11.15
N GLY A 127 -9.39 10.95 -9.98
CA GLY A 127 -9.45 11.74 -8.75
C GLY A 127 -10.87 11.97 -8.21
N GLU A 128 -11.84 11.18 -8.65
CA GLU A 128 -13.23 11.21 -8.15
C GLU A 128 -13.40 10.44 -6.83
N LEU A 129 -12.43 9.63 -6.49
CA LEU A 129 -12.36 8.85 -5.26
C LEU A 129 -10.95 8.96 -4.67
N HIS A 130 -10.87 9.14 -3.37
CA HIS A 130 -9.62 9.15 -2.60
C HIS A 130 -9.63 8.04 -1.56
N VAL A 131 -8.51 7.34 -1.40
CA VAL A 131 -8.38 6.22 -0.45
C VAL A 131 -8.53 6.74 0.98
N PHE A 132 -7.87 7.86 1.30
CA PHE A 132 -7.89 8.47 2.63
C PHE A 132 -8.71 9.76 2.65
N ASP A 133 -10.00 9.65 2.34
CA ASP A 133 -10.98 10.71 2.55
C ASP A 133 -11.40 10.72 4.02
N THR A 134 -11.06 11.80 4.74
CA THR A 134 -11.32 11.94 6.18
C THR A 134 -12.80 12.04 6.53
N ASN A 135 -13.69 12.15 5.54
CA ASN A 135 -15.13 12.03 5.76
C ASN A 135 -15.56 10.58 6.06
N ASN A 136 -14.75 9.59 5.67
CA ASN A 136 -15.08 8.19 5.77
C ASN A 136 -14.59 7.51 7.06
N PHE A 137 -13.81 8.22 7.89
CA PHE A 137 -13.28 7.69 9.14
C PHE A 137 -13.18 8.77 10.23
N LYS A 138 -12.92 8.33 11.45
CA LYS A 138 -12.65 9.18 12.60
C LYS A 138 -11.35 8.79 13.28
N VAL A 139 -10.79 9.73 14.02
CA VAL A 139 -9.64 9.55 14.90
C VAL A 139 -10.02 10.10 16.28
N ASN A 140 -10.00 9.26 17.31
CA ASN A 140 -10.46 9.59 18.64
C ASN A 140 -11.90 10.18 18.67
N GLY A 141 -12.81 9.58 17.92
CA GLY A 141 -14.22 9.97 17.82
C GLY A 141 -14.51 11.20 16.99
N LYS A 142 -13.49 11.86 16.41
CA LYS A 142 -13.63 13.09 15.66
C LYS A 142 -13.17 12.92 14.21
N LYS A 143 -13.74 13.73 13.31
CA LYS A 143 -13.22 13.87 11.95
C LYS A 143 -11.81 14.48 12.02
N LEU A 144 -10.91 13.94 11.22
CA LEU A 144 -9.54 14.47 11.08
C LEU A 144 -9.54 15.58 10.04
N GLU A 145 -9.60 16.83 10.48
CA GLU A 145 -9.61 17.99 9.56
C GLU A 145 -8.21 18.46 9.18
N THR A 146 -7.27 18.32 10.11
CA THR A 146 -5.86 18.71 9.95
C THR A 146 -4.96 17.67 10.60
N TYR A 147 -3.79 17.47 10.04
CA TYR A 147 -2.76 16.63 10.66
C TYR A 147 -1.36 17.13 10.29
N MET A 148 -0.65 17.62 11.29
CA MET A 148 0.75 18.03 11.16
C MET A 148 1.63 16.80 11.41
N ALA A 149 2.08 16.19 10.32
CA ALA A 149 2.95 15.02 10.40
C ALA A 149 4.36 15.42 10.81
N ASN A 150 4.90 14.79 11.87
CA ASN A 150 6.30 14.86 12.23
C ASN A 150 6.99 13.58 11.73
N VAL A 151 7.87 13.71 10.77
CA VAL A 151 8.59 12.60 10.17
C VAL A 151 10.06 12.52 10.61
N ASN A 152 10.42 13.30 11.62
CA ASN A 152 11.74 13.24 12.19
C ASN A 152 11.88 11.98 13.05
N PHE A 153 12.97 11.24 12.85
CA PHE A 153 13.34 10.12 13.70
C PHE A 153 14.01 10.61 14.97
N GLU A 154 13.85 9.88 16.07
CA GLU A 154 14.52 10.22 17.30
C GLU A 154 16.05 10.27 17.13
N ALA A 155 16.69 11.17 17.86
CA ALA A 155 18.11 11.56 17.71
C ALA A 155 19.15 10.44 17.84
N ASN A 156 18.73 9.20 18.07
CA ASN A 156 19.61 8.06 18.30
C ASN A 156 19.98 7.30 17.00
N GLU A 157 19.33 7.58 15.89
CA GLU A 157 19.60 6.92 14.62
C GLU A 157 20.61 7.75 13.81
N LYS A 158 21.85 7.34 13.85
CA LYS A 158 22.93 7.99 13.10
C LYS A 158 22.66 7.90 11.59
N GLY A 159 22.58 9.07 10.96
CA GLY A 159 22.52 9.19 9.49
C GLY A 159 21.16 9.60 8.94
N PHE A 160 20.15 9.83 9.77
CA PHE A 160 18.87 10.39 9.33
C PHE A 160 18.85 11.91 9.47
N ASP A 161 18.26 12.58 8.50
CA ASP A 161 18.02 14.02 8.55
C ASP A 161 16.79 14.29 9.41
N ASN A 162 17.01 14.84 10.60
CA ASN A 162 15.97 15.23 11.54
C ASN A 162 15.52 16.69 11.35
N ASN A 163 15.79 17.27 10.18
CA ASN A 163 15.48 18.67 9.90
C ASN A 163 14.24 18.85 9.01
N THR A 164 13.48 17.79 8.75
CA THR A 164 12.24 17.91 8.00
C THR A 164 11.19 18.63 8.85
N PRO A 165 10.67 19.79 8.40
CA PRO A 165 9.64 20.50 9.15
C PRO A 165 8.36 19.68 9.28
N ASP A 166 7.65 19.85 10.37
CA ASP A 166 6.30 19.32 10.52
C ASP A 166 5.45 19.77 9.32
N THR A 167 4.74 18.83 8.71
CA THR A 167 4.07 19.04 7.43
C THR A 167 2.57 18.80 7.57
N GLN A 168 1.74 19.78 7.16
CA GLN A 168 0.31 19.58 7.04
C GLN A 168 0.02 18.65 5.87
N VAL A 169 -0.58 17.48 6.16
CA VAL A 169 -0.79 16.42 5.17
C VAL A 169 -2.25 16.19 4.80
N ILE A 170 -3.19 16.85 5.47
CA ILE A 170 -4.61 16.81 5.10
C ILE A 170 -4.95 18.07 4.30
N GLU A 171 -5.37 17.88 3.08
CA GLU A 171 -5.77 18.96 2.18
C GLU A 171 -7.23 18.71 1.74
N ASN A 172 -8.12 19.65 2.05
CA ASN A 172 -9.55 19.57 1.71
C ASN A 172 -10.24 18.27 2.19
N GLY A 173 -9.82 17.75 3.35
CA GLY A 173 -10.36 16.50 3.91
C GLY A 173 -9.78 15.23 3.29
N VAL A 174 -8.67 15.32 2.59
CA VAL A 174 -8.00 14.17 1.96
C VAL A 174 -6.54 14.13 2.38
N PHE A 175 -6.05 12.94 2.70
CA PHE A 175 -4.61 12.67 2.72
C PHE A 175 -4.19 12.11 1.36
N PHE A 176 -3.27 12.81 0.69
CA PHE A 176 -2.76 12.40 -0.63
C PHE A 176 -1.49 11.56 -0.47
N GLU A 177 -1.64 10.25 -0.44
CA GLU A 177 -0.55 9.30 -0.25
C GLU A 177 0.50 9.32 -1.38
N SER A 178 0.10 9.74 -2.59
CA SER A 178 1.03 9.93 -3.70
C SER A 178 1.90 11.18 -3.58
N LYS A 179 1.48 12.16 -2.72
CA LYS A 179 2.22 13.39 -2.45
C LYS A 179 3.11 13.26 -1.22
N HIS A 180 2.59 12.72 -0.14
CA HIS A 180 3.26 12.70 1.17
C HIS A 180 3.78 11.32 1.58
N ARG A 181 3.33 10.24 0.91
CA ARG A 181 3.52 8.84 1.28
C ARG A 181 2.92 8.49 2.65
N SER A 182 2.15 7.41 2.72
CA SER A 182 1.43 7.05 3.94
C SER A 182 2.37 6.73 5.11
N ALA A 183 3.53 6.18 4.86
CA ALA A 183 4.58 6.00 5.86
C ALA A 183 5.78 6.88 5.51
N PRO A 184 6.26 7.74 6.42
CA PRO A 184 5.80 7.95 7.81
C PRO A 184 4.79 9.09 8.01
N TYR A 185 4.25 9.70 6.96
CA TYR A 185 3.45 10.92 7.07
C TYR A 185 2.02 10.71 7.61
N PHE A 186 1.54 9.47 7.71
CA PHE A 186 0.19 9.18 8.19
C PHE A 186 0.19 8.01 9.17
N ASP A 187 0.58 8.27 10.41
CA ASP A 187 0.71 7.32 11.51
C ASP A 187 -0.47 7.34 12.49
N VAL A 188 -1.57 7.98 12.11
CA VAL A 188 -2.76 8.09 12.95
C VAL A 188 -3.50 6.76 13.07
N LYS A 189 -4.02 6.48 14.27
CA LYS A 189 -4.87 5.33 14.50
C LYS A 189 -6.32 5.66 14.17
N ILE A 190 -6.82 5.09 13.08
CA ILE A 190 -8.22 5.22 12.66
C ILE A 190 -9.11 4.44 13.62
N ASP A 191 -10.25 5.01 14.02
CA ASP A 191 -11.21 4.39 14.91
C ASP A 191 -11.77 3.10 14.30
N GLY A 192 -11.97 2.09 15.14
CA GLY A 192 -12.45 0.77 14.72
C GLY A 192 -11.37 -0.22 14.33
N ILE A 193 -10.11 0.22 14.24
CA ILE A 193 -8.96 -0.68 14.02
C ILE A 193 -8.52 -1.26 15.37
N THR A 194 -8.49 -2.58 15.46
CA THR A 194 -7.94 -3.31 16.61
C THR A 194 -6.57 -3.87 16.25
N LEU A 195 -5.55 -3.46 16.98
CA LEU A 195 -4.19 -3.97 16.82
C LEU A 195 -4.03 -5.28 17.60
N LEU A 196 -3.47 -6.31 16.97
CA LEU A 196 -3.10 -7.56 17.66
C LEU A 196 -1.88 -7.38 18.53
N ASN A 197 -0.92 -6.61 18.05
CA ASN A 197 0.31 -6.27 18.76
C ASN A 197 0.54 -4.75 18.68
N THR A 198 0.88 -4.14 19.80
CA THR A 198 1.19 -2.71 19.92
C THR A 198 2.65 -2.45 20.25
N LYS A 199 3.46 -3.50 20.35
CA LYS A 199 4.91 -3.42 20.54
C LYS A 199 5.57 -3.71 19.19
N PHE A 200 6.10 -2.69 18.57
CA PHE A 200 6.93 -2.74 17.38
C PHE A 200 8.36 -2.43 17.75
#